data_60ed58819a22024ead7fabb04be21384
#
_entry.id   60ed58819a22024ead7fabb04be21384
#
_cell.length_a   1.000
_cell.length_b   1.000
_cell.length_c   1.000
_cell.angle_alpha   90.00
_cell.angle_beta   90.00
_cell.angle_gamma   90.00
#
_symmetry.space_group_name_H-M   'P 1'
#
loop_
_entity.id
_entity.type
_entity.pdbx_description
1 polymer ?
#
loop_
_entity_poly.entity_id
_entity_poly.type
_entity_poly.pdbx_seq_one_letter_code
_entity_poly.pdbx_strand_id
1 'polypeptide(L)'
;MSDAAAAASGDCTVVRFSTADYAPRERLEACREIYGRTLSRRDIEPLPDEPFHTEAIMRRMPGLGIVTARRSAAIYRLRREFIDSDDVVVTVGLSSHYEAHQFGRTLSMRRGEASVLTTSEPAFLNVPTYGEYINVRAPRRAMSRLVDGLDAAYGQAIPADTPALRLLTRYIGVLDDTEAFETPDLRRQVVAHVHDLMALAIGATRDAAEIAKSRGARAARLRAIKQDIANWLDQPDLSVATIAARHRIKPRWVQRLFESEGTTFTDYVLAQRLTRAHRLLTDPRYAGQKISAIAFDAGFGDLSYFNRAFRRRYGAAPSEVRAAATCGFQA
;
A
#
# COMPACT_ATOMS: atom_id res chain seq x y z
N MET A 1 -9.35 -20.41 -21.33
CA MET A 1 -8.29 -20.95 -20.45
C MET A 1 -7.32 -19.81 -20.22
N SER A 2 -7.63 -18.99 -19.25
CA SER A 2 -6.84 -17.79 -18.93
C SER A 2 -5.97 -18.07 -17.72
N ASP A 3 -4.76 -17.59 -17.80
CA ASP A 3 -3.62 -17.75 -16.91
C ASP A 3 -3.92 -17.33 -15.45
N ALA A 4 -4.48 -18.23 -14.65
CA ALA A 4 -4.56 -18.12 -13.20
C ALA A 4 -3.34 -18.77 -12.51
N ALA A 5 -2.25 -18.93 -13.25
CA ALA A 5 -0.97 -19.40 -12.73
C ALA A 5 -0.16 -18.20 -12.22
N ALA A 6 -0.46 -17.75 -11.00
CA ALA A 6 0.42 -16.86 -10.25
C ALA A 6 1.77 -17.56 -10.07
N ALA A 7 2.81 -17.03 -10.71
CA ALA A 7 4.18 -17.39 -10.41
C ALA A 7 4.44 -17.15 -8.92
N ALA A 8 4.53 -18.22 -8.14
CA ALA A 8 4.93 -18.21 -6.75
C ALA A 8 6.44 -17.89 -6.66
N SER A 9 6.80 -16.64 -6.72
CA SER A 9 8.01 -16.18 -6.04
C SER A 9 7.63 -15.99 -4.57
N GLY A 10 8.28 -16.67 -3.63
CA GLY A 10 7.86 -16.92 -2.25
C GLY A 10 7.61 -15.73 -1.33
N ASP A 11 7.44 -14.51 -1.82
CA ASP A 11 7.44 -13.29 -1.01
C ASP A 11 6.21 -12.39 -1.14
N CYS A 12 5.54 -12.33 -2.28
CA CYS A 12 4.32 -11.52 -2.46
C CYS A 12 3.49 -12.04 -3.63
N THR A 13 2.19 -12.22 -3.41
CA THR A 13 1.25 -12.63 -4.46
C THR A 13 0.14 -11.59 -4.56
N VAL A 14 -0.09 -11.09 -5.78
CA VAL A 14 -1.23 -10.23 -6.10
C VAL A 14 -2.14 -10.98 -7.05
N VAL A 15 -3.40 -11.18 -6.63
CA VAL A 15 -4.42 -11.83 -7.44
C VAL A 15 -5.54 -10.84 -7.71
N ARG A 16 -5.88 -10.65 -8.97
CA ARG A 16 -7.04 -9.88 -9.41
C ARG A 16 -8.13 -10.85 -9.85
N PHE A 17 -9.32 -10.65 -9.37
CA PHE A 17 -10.49 -11.46 -9.72
C PHE A 17 -11.63 -10.53 -10.13
N SER A 18 -12.26 -10.81 -11.26
CA SER A 18 -13.48 -10.13 -11.70
C SER A 18 -14.48 -11.14 -12.24
N THR A 19 -15.73 -11.05 -11.79
CA THR A 19 -16.83 -11.81 -12.40
C THR A 19 -17.17 -11.31 -13.80
N ALA A 20 -16.72 -10.11 -14.20
CA ALA A 20 -16.92 -9.61 -15.56
C ALA A 20 -16.19 -10.45 -16.62
N ASP A 21 -15.14 -11.18 -16.22
CA ASP A 21 -14.37 -12.09 -17.08
C ASP A 21 -15.14 -13.37 -17.47
N TYR A 22 -16.34 -13.57 -16.89
CA TYR A 22 -17.18 -14.76 -17.06
C TYR A 22 -18.54 -14.41 -17.69
N ALA A 23 -19.10 -15.36 -18.44
CA ALA A 23 -20.47 -15.20 -18.95
C ALA A 23 -21.46 -14.99 -17.81
N PRO A 24 -22.53 -14.20 -17.96
CA PRO A 24 -23.45 -13.84 -16.86
C PRO A 24 -23.95 -15.04 -16.05
N ARG A 25 -24.28 -16.17 -16.71
CA ARG A 25 -24.73 -17.41 -16.10
C ARG A 25 -23.67 -18.14 -15.27
N GLU A 26 -22.38 -17.88 -15.52
CA GLU A 26 -21.24 -18.56 -14.92
C GLU A 26 -20.63 -17.74 -13.75
N ARG A 27 -20.98 -16.45 -13.64
CA ARG A 27 -20.39 -15.49 -12.69
C ARG A 27 -20.49 -15.94 -11.25
N LEU A 28 -21.64 -16.42 -10.84
CA LEU A 28 -21.86 -16.87 -9.47
C LEU A 28 -21.02 -18.11 -9.14
N GLU A 29 -20.98 -19.08 -10.04
CA GLU A 29 -20.21 -20.30 -9.83
C GLU A 29 -18.70 -19.99 -9.83
N ALA A 30 -18.22 -19.19 -10.76
CA ALA A 30 -16.83 -18.71 -10.76
C ALA A 30 -16.48 -17.97 -9.46
N CYS A 31 -17.38 -17.12 -8.96
CA CYS A 31 -17.18 -16.43 -7.70
C CYS A 31 -17.12 -17.39 -6.51
N ARG A 32 -17.99 -18.39 -6.45
CA ARG A 32 -18.01 -19.39 -5.38
C ARG A 32 -16.73 -20.22 -5.36
N GLU A 33 -16.33 -20.77 -6.50
CA GLU A 33 -15.17 -21.68 -6.59
C GLU A 33 -13.86 -20.93 -6.48
N ILE A 34 -13.67 -19.88 -7.25
CA ILE A 34 -12.38 -19.19 -7.34
C ILE A 34 -12.22 -18.21 -6.18
N TYR A 35 -13.10 -17.19 -6.13
CA TYR A 35 -13.01 -16.18 -5.08
C TYR A 35 -13.40 -16.74 -3.70
N GLY A 36 -14.53 -17.44 -3.62
CA GLY A 36 -15.04 -18.00 -2.37
C GLY A 36 -14.13 -19.06 -1.79
N ARG A 37 -14.11 -20.25 -2.38
CA ARG A 37 -13.42 -21.42 -1.80
C ARG A 37 -11.90 -21.36 -1.91
N THR A 38 -11.38 -21.00 -3.10
CA THR A 38 -9.93 -21.03 -3.34
C THR A 38 -9.21 -19.84 -2.72
N LEU A 39 -9.72 -18.64 -2.91
CA LEU A 39 -9.00 -17.42 -2.56
C LEU A 39 -9.34 -16.91 -1.16
N SER A 40 -10.61 -16.76 -0.80
CA SER A 40 -11.06 -16.20 0.48
C SER A 40 -11.43 -17.23 1.54
N ARG A 41 -11.55 -18.51 1.15
CA ARG A 41 -11.99 -19.64 1.98
C ARG A 41 -13.34 -19.38 2.65
N ARG A 42 -14.33 -18.96 1.86
CA ARG A 42 -15.68 -18.63 2.31
C ARG A 42 -16.71 -19.17 1.35
N ASP A 43 -17.82 -19.67 1.88
CA ASP A 43 -19.02 -19.85 1.09
C ASP A 43 -19.67 -18.52 0.81
N ILE A 44 -20.25 -18.39 -0.41
CA ILE A 44 -20.94 -17.20 -0.86
C ILE A 44 -22.36 -17.57 -1.26
N GLU A 45 -23.32 -17.01 -0.53
CA GLU A 45 -24.74 -17.14 -0.79
C GLU A 45 -25.27 -15.79 -1.29
N PRO A 46 -25.55 -15.63 -2.59
CA PRO A 46 -26.07 -14.36 -3.12
C PRO A 46 -27.46 -14.11 -2.52
N LEU A 47 -27.77 -12.84 -2.27
CA LEU A 47 -29.13 -12.43 -1.98
C LEU A 47 -29.89 -12.28 -3.30
N PRO A 48 -31.19 -12.68 -3.35
CA PRO A 48 -31.98 -12.59 -4.58
C PRO A 48 -32.13 -11.12 -5.03
N ASP A 49 -32.29 -10.93 -6.34
CA ASP A 49 -32.76 -9.73 -7.06
C ASP A 49 -31.72 -8.84 -7.75
N GLU A 50 -30.39 -9.16 -7.77
CA GLU A 50 -29.45 -8.39 -8.58
C GLU A 50 -28.50 -9.29 -9.39
N PRO A 51 -28.04 -8.84 -10.59
CA PRO A 51 -26.95 -9.51 -11.29
C PRO A 51 -25.72 -9.58 -10.41
N PHE A 52 -25.23 -10.79 -10.16
CA PHE A 52 -24.10 -10.99 -9.26
C PHE A 52 -22.80 -10.44 -9.86
N HIS A 53 -22.17 -9.53 -9.14
CA HIS A 53 -20.92 -8.89 -9.54
C HIS A 53 -19.94 -8.86 -8.37
N THR A 54 -18.69 -9.22 -8.63
CA THR A 54 -17.58 -9.12 -7.68
C THR A 54 -16.30 -8.75 -8.42
N GLU A 55 -15.62 -7.73 -7.96
CA GLU A 55 -14.25 -7.37 -8.32
C GLU A 55 -13.41 -7.36 -7.06
N ALA A 56 -12.27 -8.02 -7.06
CA ALA A 56 -11.39 -8.09 -5.91
C ALA A 56 -9.93 -8.06 -6.31
N ILE A 57 -9.13 -7.33 -5.53
CA ILE A 57 -7.67 -7.39 -5.57
C ILE A 57 -7.20 -7.92 -4.23
N MET A 58 -6.50 -9.03 -4.28
CA MET A 58 -5.95 -9.67 -3.10
C MET A 58 -4.44 -9.63 -3.13
N ARG A 59 -3.85 -9.14 -2.06
CA ARG A 59 -2.42 -9.08 -1.85
C ARG A 59 -2.07 -9.93 -0.65
N ARG A 60 -1.22 -10.93 -0.88
CA ARG A 60 -0.68 -11.79 0.20
C ARG A 60 0.82 -11.62 0.26
N MET A 61 1.30 -11.43 1.46
CA MET A 61 2.73 -11.40 1.78
C MET A 61 2.96 -12.02 3.16
N PRO A 62 4.18 -12.41 3.50
CA PRO A 62 4.49 -12.95 4.82
C PRO A 62 4.00 -12.04 5.95
N GLY A 63 3.03 -12.51 6.72
CA GLY A 63 2.45 -11.78 7.84
C GLY A 63 1.34 -10.79 7.53
N LEU A 64 0.90 -10.65 6.27
CA LEU A 64 -0.16 -9.71 5.92
C LEU A 64 -0.97 -10.18 4.70
N GLY A 65 -2.29 -10.12 4.82
CA GLY A 65 -3.23 -10.24 3.71
C GLY A 65 -4.09 -8.99 3.61
N ILE A 66 -4.23 -8.44 2.41
CA ILE A 66 -5.12 -7.31 2.12
C ILE A 66 -6.04 -7.70 0.97
N VAL A 67 -7.33 -7.46 1.14
CA VAL A 67 -8.33 -7.60 0.09
C VAL A 67 -9.07 -6.28 -0.04
N THR A 68 -9.04 -5.70 -1.22
CA THR A 68 -9.91 -4.59 -1.61
C THR A 68 -10.90 -5.12 -2.62
N ALA A 69 -12.19 -4.92 -2.40
CA ALA A 69 -13.21 -5.49 -3.28
C ALA A 69 -14.47 -4.64 -3.37
N ARG A 70 -15.12 -4.74 -4.54
CA ARG A 70 -16.50 -4.35 -4.80
C ARG A 70 -17.32 -5.59 -5.01
N ARG A 71 -18.43 -5.74 -4.33
CA ARG A 71 -19.23 -6.97 -4.41
C ARG A 71 -20.73 -6.73 -4.28
N SER A 72 -21.48 -7.59 -4.92
CA SER A 72 -22.95 -7.66 -4.79
C SER A 72 -23.38 -8.13 -3.42
N ALA A 73 -24.65 -7.90 -3.13
CA ALA A 73 -25.32 -8.39 -1.93
C ALA A 73 -25.17 -9.91 -1.79
N ALA A 74 -24.67 -10.35 -0.66
CA ALA A 74 -24.47 -11.77 -0.37
C ALA A 74 -24.18 -12.02 1.11
N ILE A 75 -24.33 -13.26 1.53
CA ILE A 75 -23.85 -13.77 2.82
C ILE A 75 -22.54 -14.51 2.57
N TYR A 76 -21.50 -14.09 3.28
CA TYR A 76 -20.15 -14.66 3.21
C TYR A 76 -19.88 -15.46 4.48
N ARG A 77 -19.79 -16.80 4.40
CA ARG A 77 -19.65 -17.68 5.55
C ARG A 77 -18.25 -18.29 5.65
N LEU A 78 -17.61 -18.12 6.79
CA LEU A 78 -16.45 -18.90 7.19
C LEU A 78 -16.96 -20.13 7.96
N ARG A 79 -16.96 -21.30 7.33
CA ARG A 79 -17.34 -22.56 7.97
C ARG A 79 -16.15 -23.22 8.64
N ARG A 80 -16.39 -24.15 9.56
CA ARG A 80 -15.33 -24.88 10.29
C ARG A 80 -14.35 -25.59 9.35
N GLU A 81 -14.81 -26.13 8.25
CA GLU A 81 -13.99 -26.82 7.23
C GLU A 81 -12.99 -25.91 6.49
N PHE A 82 -13.21 -24.59 6.53
CA PHE A 82 -12.33 -23.60 5.91
C PHE A 82 -11.36 -22.93 6.90
N ILE A 83 -11.43 -23.32 8.19
CA ILE A 83 -10.53 -22.78 9.22
C ILE A 83 -9.16 -23.42 9.09
N ASP A 84 -8.14 -22.63 8.75
CA ASP A 84 -6.76 -23.07 8.60
C ASP A 84 -5.75 -22.17 9.33
N SER A 85 -6.23 -21.17 10.05
CA SER A 85 -5.40 -20.17 10.72
C SER A 85 -6.16 -19.55 11.89
N ASP A 86 -5.44 -18.76 12.68
CA ASP A 86 -5.98 -17.99 13.81
C ASP A 86 -5.83 -16.46 13.61
N ASP A 87 -5.78 -16.02 12.36
CA ASP A 87 -5.50 -14.62 12.04
C ASP A 87 -6.59 -13.68 12.55
N VAL A 88 -6.14 -12.47 12.89
CA VAL A 88 -6.99 -11.31 13.15
C VAL A 88 -7.43 -10.68 11.84
N VAL A 89 -8.71 -10.41 11.71
CA VAL A 89 -9.30 -9.81 10.52
C VAL A 89 -10.00 -8.53 10.88
N VAL A 90 -9.59 -7.43 10.28
CA VAL A 90 -10.27 -6.13 10.33
C VAL A 90 -10.98 -5.91 9.01
N THR A 91 -12.32 -5.82 9.03
CA THR A 91 -13.13 -5.57 7.84
C THR A 91 -13.75 -4.19 7.93
N VAL A 92 -13.53 -3.35 6.92
CA VAL A 92 -14.07 -1.98 6.81
C VAL A 92 -15.06 -1.92 5.65
N GLY A 93 -16.29 -1.47 5.89
CA GLY A 93 -17.26 -1.15 4.83
C GLY A 93 -17.03 0.29 4.34
N LEU A 94 -16.62 0.46 3.07
CA LEU A 94 -16.30 1.79 2.54
C LEU A 94 -17.53 2.54 2.02
N SER A 95 -18.49 1.85 1.43
CA SER A 95 -19.65 2.47 0.80
C SER A 95 -20.99 1.96 1.32
N SER A 96 -21.03 0.82 1.98
CA SER A 96 -22.25 0.15 2.43
C SER A 96 -22.20 -0.24 3.91
N HIS A 97 -23.35 -0.53 4.47
CA HIS A 97 -23.46 -1.20 5.78
C HIS A 97 -23.37 -2.72 5.60
N TYR A 98 -22.99 -3.42 6.65
CA TYR A 98 -22.98 -4.88 6.72
C TYR A 98 -23.16 -5.35 8.17
N GLU A 99 -23.52 -6.60 8.34
CA GLU A 99 -23.56 -7.24 9.64
C GLU A 99 -22.48 -8.32 9.72
N ALA A 100 -21.79 -8.36 10.86
CA ALA A 100 -20.78 -9.37 11.15
C ALA A 100 -21.24 -10.22 12.34
N HIS A 101 -21.16 -11.55 12.20
CA HIS A 101 -21.59 -12.49 13.22
C HIS A 101 -20.43 -13.41 13.58
N GLN A 102 -20.06 -13.42 14.87
CA GLN A 102 -19.06 -14.33 15.43
C GLN A 102 -19.25 -14.46 16.96
N PHE A 103 -18.92 -15.58 17.55
CA PHE A 103 -19.07 -15.84 19.00
C PHE A 103 -20.50 -15.60 19.55
N GLY A 104 -21.53 -15.84 18.73
CA GLY A 104 -22.92 -15.56 19.10
C GLY A 104 -23.27 -14.07 19.20
N ARG A 105 -22.36 -13.20 18.77
CA ARG A 105 -22.56 -11.73 18.73
C ARG A 105 -22.87 -11.29 17.32
N THR A 106 -23.72 -10.29 17.20
CA THR A 106 -24.05 -9.61 15.95
C THR A 106 -23.57 -8.16 16.04
N LEU A 107 -22.77 -7.73 15.08
CA LEU A 107 -22.32 -6.36 14.92
C LEU A 107 -22.97 -5.78 13.68
N SER A 108 -23.72 -4.70 13.83
CA SER A 108 -24.25 -3.93 12.70
C SER A 108 -23.28 -2.79 12.39
N MET A 109 -22.60 -2.87 11.25
CA MET A 109 -21.54 -1.96 10.86
C MET A 109 -22.06 -0.93 9.87
N ARG A 110 -21.81 0.33 10.17
CA ARG A 110 -22.10 1.46 9.27
C ARG A 110 -20.89 1.74 8.35
N ARG A 111 -21.13 2.57 7.36
CA ARG A 111 -20.06 3.06 6.48
C ARG A 111 -18.88 3.63 7.26
N GLY A 112 -17.67 3.15 6.97
CA GLY A 112 -16.43 3.60 7.60
C GLY A 112 -16.11 2.93 8.93
N GLU A 113 -17.04 2.21 9.55
CA GLU A 113 -16.78 1.40 10.74
C GLU A 113 -16.12 0.09 10.36
N ALA A 114 -15.40 -0.51 11.31
CA ALA A 114 -14.76 -1.80 11.10
C ALA A 114 -15.15 -2.83 12.16
N SER A 115 -15.29 -4.08 11.73
CA SER A 115 -15.41 -5.24 12.64
C SER A 115 -14.06 -5.90 12.86
N VAL A 116 -13.80 -6.37 14.08
CA VAL A 116 -12.64 -7.20 14.44
C VAL A 116 -13.10 -8.63 14.63
N LEU A 117 -12.64 -9.53 13.77
CA LEU A 117 -12.97 -10.95 13.77
C LEU A 117 -11.70 -11.79 13.82
N THR A 118 -11.86 -13.11 14.05
CA THR A 118 -10.76 -14.08 13.90
C THR A 118 -11.11 -15.12 12.84
N THR A 119 -10.09 -15.73 12.24
CA THR A 119 -10.27 -16.87 11.34
C THR A 119 -10.28 -18.22 12.07
N SER A 120 -10.03 -18.25 13.38
CA SER A 120 -10.05 -19.49 14.18
C SER A 120 -11.46 -20.01 14.53
N GLU A 121 -12.50 -19.21 14.29
CA GLU A 121 -13.88 -19.54 14.63
C GLU A 121 -14.83 -19.24 13.48
N PRO A 122 -15.92 -20.00 13.34
CA PRO A 122 -16.94 -19.73 12.33
C PRO A 122 -17.48 -18.30 12.43
N ALA A 123 -17.70 -17.70 11.28
CA ALA A 123 -18.23 -16.35 11.17
C ALA A 123 -19.06 -16.20 9.91
N PHE A 124 -19.95 -15.22 9.86
CA PHE A 124 -20.53 -14.80 8.61
C PHE A 124 -20.70 -13.29 8.55
N LEU A 125 -20.65 -12.78 7.33
CA LEU A 125 -20.91 -11.39 7.02
C LEU A 125 -22.16 -11.34 6.15
N ASN A 126 -23.19 -10.63 6.59
CA ASN A 126 -24.36 -10.31 5.80
C ASN A 126 -24.17 -8.95 5.15
N VAL A 127 -24.06 -8.92 3.84
CA VAL A 127 -23.88 -7.71 3.02
C VAL A 127 -25.14 -7.52 2.21
N PRO A 128 -26.09 -6.67 2.64
CA PRO A 128 -27.42 -6.57 2.04
C PRO A 128 -27.45 -5.78 0.73
N THR A 129 -26.40 -5.01 0.40
CA THR A 129 -26.35 -4.16 -0.80
C THR A 129 -24.99 -4.24 -1.47
N TYR A 130 -24.93 -3.91 -2.76
CA TYR A 130 -23.66 -3.71 -3.46
C TYR A 130 -22.79 -2.69 -2.73
N GLY A 131 -21.51 -2.97 -2.59
CA GLY A 131 -20.61 -2.06 -1.89
C GLY A 131 -19.12 -2.41 -1.96
N GLU A 132 -18.34 -1.46 -1.50
CA GLU A 132 -16.88 -1.55 -1.42
C GLU A 132 -16.44 -1.87 0.01
N TYR A 133 -15.40 -2.69 0.15
CA TYR A 133 -14.83 -3.01 1.45
C TYR A 133 -13.34 -3.26 1.37
N ILE A 134 -12.68 -3.10 2.50
CA ILE A 134 -11.30 -3.51 2.76
C ILE A 134 -11.33 -4.60 3.82
N ASN A 135 -10.55 -5.66 3.60
CA ASN A 135 -10.31 -6.70 4.57
C ASN A 135 -8.80 -6.82 4.80
N VAL A 136 -8.37 -6.63 6.03
CA VAL A 136 -6.96 -6.73 6.43
C VAL A 136 -6.80 -7.89 7.38
N ARG A 137 -5.87 -8.78 7.08
CA ARG A 137 -5.61 -10.02 7.81
C ARG A 137 -4.17 -10.05 8.29
N ALA A 138 -3.97 -10.27 9.59
CA ALA A 138 -2.67 -10.35 10.22
C ALA A 138 -2.60 -11.56 11.18
N PRO A 139 -1.46 -12.27 11.30
CA PRO A 139 -1.30 -13.37 12.22
C PRO A 139 -1.58 -12.95 13.67
N ARG A 140 -2.40 -13.74 14.39
CA ARG A 140 -2.69 -13.52 15.81
C ARG A 140 -1.42 -13.29 16.63
N ARG A 141 -0.38 -14.10 16.40
CA ARG A 141 0.90 -13.98 17.11
C ARG A 141 1.60 -12.63 16.92
N ALA A 142 1.40 -11.96 15.79
CA ALA A 142 1.95 -10.63 15.55
C ALA A 142 1.13 -9.57 16.28
N MET A 143 -0.20 -9.69 16.22
CA MET A 143 -1.12 -8.75 16.83
C MET A 143 -1.13 -8.84 18.36
N SER A 144 -1.01 -10.03 18.96
CA SER A 144 -0.97 -10.22 20.41
C SER A 144 0.26 -9.61 21.10
N ARG A 145 1.30 -9.27 20.34
CA ARG A 145 2.46 -8.51 20.84
C ARG A 145 2.21 -6.99 20.87
N LEU A 146 1.20 -6.53 20.16
CA LEU A 146 0.89 -5.11 19.98
C LEU A 146 -0.41 -4.69 20.70
N VAL A 147 -1.27 -5.65 21.00
CA VAL A 147 -2.60 -5.42 21.61
C VAL A 147 -2.75 -6.29 22.84
N ASP A 148 -2.88 -5.68 24.02
CA ASP A 148 -3.21 -6.40 25.24
C ASP A 148 -4.65 -6.85 25.21
N GLY A 149 -4.89 -8.11 25.64
CA GLY A 149 -6.24 -8.64 25.68
C GLY A 149 -6.91 -8.73 24.31
N LEU A 150 -6.17 -9.05 23.26
CA LEU A 150 -6.65 -9.14 21.88
C LEU A 150 -7.96 -9.95 21.74
N ASP A 151 -8.15 -10.99 22.56
CA ASP A 151 -9.36 -11.81 22.55
C ASP A 151 -10.63 -11.03 22.92
N ALA A 152 -10.49 -10.01 23.74
CA ALA A 152 -11.61 -9.13 24.10
C ALA A 152 -12.02 -8.21 22.94
N ALA A 153 -11.15 -7.99 21.97
CA ALA A 153 -11.43 -7.18 20.79
C ALA A 153 -12.26 -7.93 19.73
N TYR A 154 -12.28 -9.25 19.75
CA TYR A 154 -13.07 -10.01 18.80
C TYR A 154 -14.58 -9.80 19.02
N GLY A 155 -15.30 -9.62 17.94
CA GLY A 155 -16.72 -9.29 17.98
C GLY A 155 -16.97 -7.87 18.51
N GLN A 156 -16.00 -6.96 18.36
CA GLN A 156 -16.14 -5.53 18.66
C GLN A 156 -16.13 -4.71 17.38
N ALA A 157 -16.77 -3.55 17.43
CA ALA A 157 -16.78 -2.55 16.38
C ALA A 157 -15.71 -1.49 16.65
N ILE A 158 -15.03 -1.07 15.62
CA ILE A 158 -14.13 0.10 15.64
C ILE A 158 -14.90 1.26 14.99
N PRO A 159 -15.14 2.37 15.72
CA PRO A 159 -15.86 3.52 15.18
C PRO A 159 -15.15 4.17 13.98
N ALA A 160 -15.93 4.70 13.03
CA ALA A 160 -15.41 5.33 11.80
C ALA A 160 -14.54 6.56 12.03
N ASP A 161 -14.73 7.25 13.13
CA ASP A 161 -13.97 8.44 13.54
C ASP A 161 -12.63 8.11 14.24
N THR A 162 -12.35 6.81 14.49
CA THR A 162 -11.07 6.36 15.06
C THR A 162 -9.91 6.79 14.15
N PRO A 163 -8.98 7.64 14.63
CA PRO A 163 -7.92 8.19 13.77
C PRO A 163 -7.04 7.12 13.12
N ALA A 164 -6.71 6.05 13.85
CA ALA A 164 -5.90 4.96 13.35
C ALA A 164 -6.63 4.15 12.25
N LEU A 165 -7.95 3.92 12.38
CA LEU A 165 -8.74 3.25 11.35
C LEU A 165 -8.80 4.07 10.06
N ARG A 166 -9.02 5.39 10.17
CA ARG A 166 -9.03 6.31 9.03
C ARG A 166 -7.67 6.34 8.33
N LEU A 167 -6.58 6.31 9.09
CA LEU A 167 -5.23 6.28 8.53
C LEU A 167 -4.94 4.94 7.85
N LEU A 168 -5.32 3.81 8.48
CA LEU A 168 -5.22 2.47 7.90
C LEU A 168 -5.95 2.38 6.55
N THR A 169 -7.20 2.83 6.50
CA THR A 169 -8.03 2.81 5.30
C THR A 169 -7.40 3.62 4.16
N ARG A 170 -6.90 4.82 4.45
CA ARG A 170 -6.22 5.68 3.46
C ARG A 170 -4.89 5.10 3.03
N TYR A 171 -4.13 4.53 3.96
CA TYR A 171 -2.84 3.90 3.66
C TYR A 171 -2.99 2.73 2.69
N ILE A 172 -4.00 1.87 2.90
CA ILE A 172 -4.31 0.76 2.00
C ILE A 172 -4.72 1.28 0.61
N GLY A 173 -5.54 2.32 0.53
CA GLY A 173 -5.93 2.92 -0.75
C GLY A 173 -4.72 3.46 -1.56
N VAL A 174 -3.70 4.00 -0.88
CA VAL A 174 -2.45 4.42 -1.54
C VAL A 174 -1.63 3.22 -2.04
N LEU A 175 -1.70 2.07 -1.37
CA LEU A 175 -0.99 0.86 -1.78
C LEU A 175 -1.58 0.21 -3.04
N ASP A 176 -2.80 0.55 -3.45
CA ASP A 176 -3.44 -0.01 -4.64
C ASP A 176 -2.73 0.42 -5.94
N ASP A 177 -2.15 1.61 -5.98
CA ASP A 177 -1.56 2.24 -7.17
C ASP A 177 -0.03 2.28 -7.15
N THR A 178 0.63 1.64 -6.18
CA THR A 178 2.07 1.82 -5.98
C THR A 178 2.88 0.55 -6.19
N GLU A 179 4.11 0.73 -6.67
CA GLU A 179 5.22 -0.25 -6.67
C GLU A 179 5.68 -0.61 -5.23
N ALA A 180 4.81 -0.37 -4.23
CA ALA A 180 5.11 -0.53 -2.80
C ALA A 180 5.49 -1.96 -2.41
N PHE A 181 5.27 -2.91 -3.30
CA PHE A 181 5.54 -4.33 -3.06
C PHE A 181 6.72 -4.89 -3.87
N GLU A 182 7.45 -4.05 -4.61
CA GLU A 182 8.52 -4.51 -5.50
C GLU A 182 9.75 -5.03 -4.75
N THR A 183 10.14 -4.36 -3.66
CA THR A 183 11.34 -4.77 -2.91
C THR A 183 10.98 -5.46 -1.59
N PRO A 184 11.77 -6.47 -1.16
CA PRO A 184 11.57 -7.14 0.12
C PRO A 184 11.57 -6.18 1.32
N ASP A 185 12.41 -5.14 1.29
CA ASP A 185 12.51 -4.16 2.37
C ASP A 185 11.25 -3.32 2.48
N LEU A 186 10.73 -2.86 1.35
CA LEU A 186 9.52 -2.07 1.31
C LEU A 186 8.31 -2.89 1.76
N ARG A 187 8.21 -4.17 1.34
CA ARG A 187 7.19 -5.11 1.84
C ARG A 187 7.22 -5.25 3.35
N ARG A 188 8.42 -5.46 3.96
CA ARG A 188 8.56 -5.55 5.42
C ARG A 188 8.09 -4.29 6.13
N GLN A 189 8.38 -3.11 5.57
CA GLN A 189 7.90 -1.84 6.13
C GLN A 189 6.38 -1.70 6.02
N VAL A 190 5.79 -2.04 4.89
CA VAL A 190 4.33 -2.05 4.72
C VAL A 190 3.67 -2.96 5.74
N VAL A 191 4.16 -4.20 5.91
CA VAL A 191 3.63 -5.13 6.91
C VAL A 191 3.69 -4.54 8.32
N ALA A 192 4.84 -3.96 8.71
CA ALA A 192 4.99 -3.35 10.03
C ALA A 192 4.05 -2.15 10.23
N HIS A 193 3.91 -1.27 9.24
CA HIS A 193 3.01 -0.12 9.31
C HIS A 193 1.54 -0.53 9.41
N VAL A 194 1.13 -1.54 8.63
CA VAL A 194 -0.25 -2.04 8.68
C VAL A 194 -0.54 -2.69 10.03
N HIS A 195 0.39 -3.49 10.58
CA HIS A 195 0.25 -4.07 11.92
C HIS A 195 0.13 -2.99 13.00
N ASP A 196 0.98 -1.96 12.97
CA ASP A 196 0.93 -0.84 13.92
C ASP A 196 -0.43 -0.11 13.84
N LEU A 197 -0.92 0.16 12.63
CA LEU A 197 -2.20 0.84 12.41
C LEU A 197 -3.39 -0.03 12.83
N MET A 198 -3.36 -1.34 12.55
CA MET A 198 -4.37 -2.29 13.04
C MET A 198 -4.38 -2.32 14.57
N ALA A 199 -3.20 -2.42 15.20
CA ALA A 199 -3.09 -2.45 16.65
C ALA A 199 -3.62 -1.16 17.30
N LEU A 200 -3.26 -0.01 16.76
CA LEU A 200 -3.77 1.29 17.22
C LEU A 200 -5.29 1.41 17.05
N ALA A 201 -5.84 0.88 15.98
CA ALA A 201 -7.28 0.89 15.73
C ALA A 201 -8.04 -0.04 16.68
N ILE A 202 -7.48 -1.20 16.99
CA ILE A 202 -8.08 -2.20 17.90
C ILE A 202 -7.98 -1.75 19.38
N GLY A 203 -6.95 -0.98 19.73
CA GLY A 203 -6.63 -0.58 21.10
C GLY A 203 -5.27 -1.13 21.51
N ALA A 204 -4.21 -0.52 21.00
CA ALA A 204 -2.85 -0.97 21.26
C ALA A 204 -2.45 -0.84 22.74
N THR A 205 -1.51 -1.68 23.16
CA THR A 205 -0.81 -1.51 24.44
C THR A 205 -0.16 -0.12 24.49
N ARG A 206 0.07 0.40 25.68
CA ARG A 206 0.71 1.70 25.85
C ARG A 206 2.06 1.75 25.14
N ASP A 207 2.89 0.72 25.30
CA ASP A 207 4.23 0.65 24.70
C ASP A 207 4.15 0.50 23.16
N ALA A 208 3.23 -0.33 22.65
CA ALA A 208 3.02 -0.47 21.21
C ALA A 208 2.48 0.82 20.59
N ALA A 209 1.58 1.54 21.27
CA ALA A 209 1.08 2.84 20.82
C ALA A 209 2.20 3.89 20.71
N GLU A 210 3.13 3.94 21.66
CA GLU A 210 4.30 4.84 21.61
C GLU A 210 5.27 4.47 20.48
N ILE A 211 5.52 3.17 20.25
CA ILE A 211 6.35 2.68 19.15
C ILE A 211 5.71 3.02 17.80
N ALA A 212 4.44 2.73 17.62
CA ALA A 212 3.72 3.01 16.37
C ALA A 212 3.66 4.52 16.09
N LYS A 213 3.41 5.34 17.12
CA LYS A 213 3.43 6.80 17.03
C LYS A 213 4.82 7.31 16.61
N SER A 214 5.88 6.75 17.17
CA SER A 214 7.26 7.13 16.82
C SER A 214 7.60 6.74 15.37
N ARG A 215 7.19 5.57 14.89
CA ARG A 215 7.36 5.13 13.49
C ARG A 215 6.56 6.00 12.54
N GLY A 216 5.29 6.26 12.84
CA GLY A 216 4.42 7.13 12.03
C GLY A 216 4.95 8.55 11.93
N ALA A 217 5.42 9.13 13.04
CA ALA A 217 6.04 10.45 13.05
C ALA A 217 7.34 10.50 12.24
N ARG A 218 8.14 9.41 12.28
CA ARG A 218 9.38 9.27 11.47
C ARG A 218 9.05 9.20 9.98
N ALA A 219 8.09 8.36 9.58
CA ALA A 219 7.65 8.22 8.19
C ALA A 219 7.06 9.53 7.63
N ALA A 220 6.20 10.19 8.40
CA ALA A 220 5.63 11.49 8.02
C ALA A 220 6.72 12.56 7.84
N ARG A 221 7.70 12.59 8.75
CA ARG A 221 8.82 13.53 8.68
C ARG A 221 9.72 13.27 7.46
N LEU A 222 10.04 12.01 7.17
CA LEU A 222 10.81 11.66 5.98
C LEU A 222 10.09 12.04 4.69
N ARG A 223 8.77 11.82 4.63
CA ARG A 223 7.95 12.28 3.50
C ARG A 223 8.01 13.81 3.32
N ALA A 224 7.89 14.57 4.39
CA ALA A 224 8.00 16.02 4.35
C ALA A 224 9.39 16.48 3.89
N ILE A 225 10.46 15.81 4.35
CA ILE A 225 11.84 16.07 3.91
C ILE A 225 12.00 15.77 2.41
N LYS A 226 11.48 14.66 1.91
CA LYS A 226 11.53 14.31 0.48
C LYS A 226 10.78 15.33 -0.37
N GLN A 227 9.64 15.83 0.11
CA GLN A 227 8.91 16.89 -0.58
C GLN A 227 9.70 18.19 -0.62
N ASP A 228 10.35 18.59 0.48
CA ASP A 228 11.21 19.78 0.51
C ASP A 228 12.42 19.62 -0.42
N ILE A 229 13.05 18.44 -0.45
CA ILE A 229 14.12 18.15 -1.40
C ILE A 229 13.62 18.33 -2.85
N ALA A 230 12.45 17.82 -3.19
CA ALA A 230 11.88 17.96 -4.54
C ALA A 230 11.63 19.42 -4.91
N ASN A 231 11.16 20.23 -3.95
CA ASN A 231 10.91 21.66 -4.14
C ASN A 231 12.19 22.51 -4.27
N TRP A 232 13.31 22.03 -3.73
CA TRP A 232 14.61 22.75 -3.67
C TRP A 232 15.71 22.05 -4.45
N LEU A 233 15.36 21.16 -5.36
CA LEU A 233 16.29 20.28 -6.06
C LEU A 233 17.28 21.04 -6.95
N ASP A 234 16.85 22.18 -7.48
CA ASP A 234 17.64 23.09 -8.32
C ASP A 234 18.66 23.94 -7.53
N GLN A 235 18.51 24.02 -6.21
CA GLN A 235 19.40 24.84 -5.40
C GLN A 235 20.78 24.16 -5.24
N PRO A 236 21.89 24.84 -5.60
CA PRO A 236 23.24 24.25 -5.51
C PRO A 236 23.67 23.92 -4.07
N ASP A 237 23.19 24.69 -3.10
CA ASP A 237 23.49 24.58 -1.67
C ASP A 237 22.59 23.58 -0.91
N LEU A 238 21.74 22.83 -1.62
CA LEU A 238 20.90 21.79 -1.04
C LEU A 238 21.78 20.74 -0.35
N SER A 239 21.73 20.72 0.96
CA SER A 239 22.56 19.87 1.82
C SER A 239 21.74 19.27 2.97
N VAL A 240 22.32 18.26 3.65
CA VAL A 240 21.75 17.71 4.88
C VAL A 240 21.55 18.80 5.93
N ALA A 241 22.48 19.77 6.01
CA ALA A 241 22.43 20.87 6.98
C ALA A 241 21.27 21.85 6.70
N THR A 242 21.08 22.22 5.43
CA THR A 242 19.98 23.14 5.03
C THR A 242 18.61 22.48 5.28
N ILE A 243 18.43 21.23 4.93
CA ILE A 243 17.19 20.49 5.18
C ILE A 243 16.99 20.29 6.69
N ALA A 244 18.02 19.95 7.44
CA ALA A 244 17.92 19.79 8.90
C ALA A 244 17.48 21.07 9.60
N ALA A 245 18.04 22.22 9.19
CA ALA A 245 17.66 23.53 9.72
C ALA A 245 16.18 23.86 9.45
N ARG A 246 15.69 23.63 8.21
CA ARG A 246 14.29 23.84 7.82
C ARG A 246 13.32 23.02 8.66
N HIS A 247 13.66 21.76 8.91
CA HIS A 247 12.83 20.83 9.69
C HIS A 247 13.09 20.93 11.21
N ARG A 248 13.95 21.85 11.66
CA ARG A 248 14.33 22.05 13.08
C ARG A 248 14.80 20.76 13.75
N ILE A 249 15.64 19.98 13.04
CA ILE A 249 16.24 18.74 13.53
C ILE A 249 17.76 18.75 13.31
N LYS A 250 18.47 17.82 13.97
CA LYS A 250 19.91 17.70 13.79
C LYS A 250 20.23 16.98 12.44
N PRO A 251 21.31 17.36 11.72
CA PRO A 251 21.72 16.71 10.46
C PRO A 251 21.81 15.19 10.54
N ARG A 252 22.32 14.66 11.63
CA ARG A 252 22.40 13.20 11.88
C ARG A 252 21.05 12.51 11.87
N TRP A 253 19.98 13.22 12.24
CA TRP A 253 18.62 12.69 12.17
C TRP A 253 18.14 12.54 10.73
N VAL A 254 18.43 13.50 9.88
CA VAL A 254 18.13 13.42 8.42
C VAL A 254 18.86 12.22 7.83
N GLN A 255 20.15 12.05 8.11
CA GLN A 255 20.95 10.90 7.64
C GLN A 255 20.29 9.56 8.05
N ARG A 256 19.97 9.39 9.35
CA ARG A 256 19.31 8.18 9.85
C ARG A 256 17.94 7.89 9.20
N LEU A 257 17.21 8.91 8.81
CA LEU A 257 15.94 8.72 8.10
C LEU A 257 16.15 8.09 6.72
N PHE A 258 17.17 8.53 5.98
CA PHE A 258 17.52 7.94 4.69
C PHE A 258 18.18 6.56 4.83
N GLU A 259 19.05 6.35 5.82
CA GLU A 259 19.64 5.05 6.12
C GLU A 259 18.56 4.00 6.42
N SER A 260 17.46 4.38 7.07
CA SER A 260 16.32 3.47 7.32
C SER A 260 15.61 3.00 6.05
N GLU A 261 15.81 3.67 4.92
CA GLU A 261 15.34 3.26 3.59
C GLU A 261 16.45 2.65 2.71
N GLY A 262 17.60 2.33 3.29
CA GLY A 262 18.72 1.70 2.57
C GLY A 262 19.46 2.64 1.62
N THR A 263 19.34 3.97 1.78
CA THR A 263 19.99 4.97 0.94
C THR A 263 20.66 6.06 1.79
N THR A 264 21.44 6.93 1.15
CA THR A 264 21.94 8.15 1.79
C THR A 264 21.19 9.38 1.28
N PHE A 265 21.20 10.47 2.05
CA PHE A 265 20.65 11.75 1.58
C PHE A 265 21.27 12.18 0.25
N THR A 266 22.59 12.07 0.12
CA THR A 266 23.34 12.46 -1.08
C THR A 266 22.95 11.62 -2.29
N ASP A 267 22.84 10.30 -2.11
CA ASP A 267 22.44 9.41 -3.21
C ASP A 267 21.00 9.67 -3.63
N TYR A 268 20.10 9.92 -2.68
CA TYR A 268 18.73 10.29 -2.98
C TYR A 268 18.64 11.59 -3.79
N VAL A 269 19.32 12.67 -3.36
CA VAL A 269 19.35 13.94 -4.08
C VAL A 269 19.95 13.77 -5.48
N LEU A 270 21.07 13.03 -5.59
CA LEU A 270 21.69 12.73 -6.88
C LEU A 270 20.74 12.01 -7.82
N ALA A 271 20.04 10.97 -7.33
CA ALA A 271 19.07 10.24 -8.13
C ALA A 271 17.91 11.12 -8.61
N GLN A 272 17.39 12.01 -7.74
CA GLN A 272 16.32 12.95 -8.11
C GLN A 272 16.81 13.98 -9.16
N ARG A 273 18.01 14.54 -9.00
CA ARG A 273 18.61 15.46 -9.98
C ARG A 273 18.82 14.80 -11.34
N LEU A 274 19.33 13.58 -11.36
CA LEU A 274 19.51 12.82 -12.60
C LEU A 274 18.18 12.51 -13.29
N THR A 275 17.14 12.15 -12.53
CA THR A 275 15.78 11.91 -13.05
C THR A 275 15.20 13.20 -13.64
N ARG A 276 15.37 14.35 -12.96
CA ARG A 276 14.95 15.67 -13.47
C ARG A 276 15.68 16.03 -14.77
N ALA A 277 16.99 15.87 -14.81
CA ALA A 277 17.79 16.13 -16.00
C ALA A 277 17.37 15.24 -17.18
N HIS A 278 17.17 13.95 -16.95
CA HIS A 278 16.70 13.02 -17.98
C HIS A 278 15.35 13.46 -18.56
N ARG A 279 14.38 13.81 -17.69
CA ARG A 279 13.07 14.33 -18.13
C ARG A 279 13.20 15.60 -18.98
N LEU A 280 14.06 16.56 -18.58
CA LEU A 280 14.28 17.77 -19.35
C LEU A 280 14.97 17.51 -20.70
N LEU A 281 15.88 16.54 -20.76
CA LEU A 281 16.56 16.15 -22.00
C LEU A 281 15.64 15.46 -23.00
N THR A 282 14.62 14.77 -22.53
CA THR A 282 13.66 14.03 -23.37
C THR A 282 12.38 14.82 -23.67
N ASP A 283 12.16 15.99 -23.05
CA ASP A 283 10.99 16.82 -23.28
C ASP A 283 11.23 17.75 -24.49
N PRO A 284 10.39 17.69 -25.55
CA PRO A 284 10.53 18.52 -26.76
C PRO A 284 10.59 20.01 -26.48
N ARG A 285 9.97 20.49 -25.42
CA ARG A 285 9.95 21.92 -25.02
C ARG A 285 11.35 22.45 -24.69
N TYR A 286 12.29 21.57 -24.33
CA TYR A 286 13.65 21.90 -23.95
C TYR A 286 14.69 21.48 -25.01
N ALA A 287 14.25 21.04 -26.19
CA ALA A 287 15.16 20.56 -27.27
C ALA A 287 16.23 21.55 -27.67
N GLY A 288 15.90 22.86 -27.70
CA GLY A 288 16.84 23.95 -28.02
C GLY A 288 17.73 24.41 -26.86
N GLN A 289 17.50 23.95 -25.63
CA GLN A 289 18.26 24.39 -24.47
C GLN A 289 19.64 23.69 -24.41
N LYS A 290 20.70 24.40 -24.03
CA LYS A 290 22.03 23.79 -23.88
C LYS A 290 22.02 22.72 -22.78
N ILE A 291 22.74 21.61 -22.99
CA ILE A 291 22.87 20.53 -21.99
C ILE A 291 23.43 21.08 -20.67
N SER A 292 24.36 22.02 -20.72
CA SER A 292 24.89 22.69 -19.53
C SER A 292 23.79 23.44 -18.75
N ALA A 293 22.89 24.13 -19.44
CA ALA A 293 21.75 24.80 -18.78
C ALA A 293 20.81 23.80 -18.14
N ILE A 294 20.45 22.69 -18.81
CA ILE A 294 19.65 21.61 -18.22
C ILE A 294 20.33 21.00 -16.99
N ALA A 295 21.66 20.83 -17.02
CA ALA A 295 22.38 20.32 -15.85
C ALA A 295 22.27 21.30 -14.67
N PHE A 296 22.43 22.60 -14.88
CA PHE A 296 22.26 23.64 -13.86
C PHE A 296 20.82 23.72 -13.36
N ASP A 297 19.81 23.68 -14.24
CA ASP A 297 18.40 23.68 -13.90
C ASP A 297 18.01 22.42 -13.08
N ALA A 298 18.73 21.33 -13.30
CA ALA A 298 18.57 20.11 -12.49
C ALA A 298 19.31 20.16 -11.14
N GLY A 299 20.07 21.23 -10.86
CA GLY A 299 20.77 21.47 -9.60
C GLY A 299 22.23 20.99 -9.55
N PHE A 300 22.85 20.68 -10.71
CA PHE A 300 24.26 20.33 -10.75
C PHE A 300 25.12 21.58 -10.82
N GLY A 301 26.10 21.72 -9.92
CA GLY A 301 27.08 22.81 -9.95
C GLY A 301 28.32 22.51 -10.81
N ASP A 302 28.55 21.27 -11.21
CA ASP A 302 29.69 20.79 -11.99
C ASP A 302 29.24 19.93 -13.16
N LEU A 303 29.51 20.38 -14.39
CA LEU A 303 29.13 19.71 -15.62
C LEU A 303 29.89 18.40 -15.84
N SER A 304 31.14 18.32 -15.42
CA SER A 304 31.95 17.11 -15.54
C SER A 304 31.45 16.01 -14.61
N TYR A 305 31.09 16.39 -13.40
CA TYR A 305 30.44 15.46 -12.44
C TYR A 305 29.08 14.99 -12.96
N PHE A 306 28.25 15.92 -13.47
CA PHE A 306 26.95 15.58 -14.09
C PHE A 306 27.10 14.54 -15.19
N ASN A 307 27.99 14.77 -16.17
CA ASN A 307 28.18 13.86 -17.31
C ASN A 307 28.60 12.46 -16.85
N ARG A 308 29.52 12.34 -15.88
CA ARG A 308 29.95 11.06 -15.34
C ARG A 308 28.81 10.34 -14.59
N ALA A 309 28.10 11.06 -13.72
CA ALA A 309 27.00 10.51 -12.95
C ALA A 309 25.82 10.08 -13.84
N PHE A 310 25.49 10.89 -14.84
CA PHE A 310 24.43 10.61 -15.81
C PHE A 310 24.73 9.37 -16.63
N ARG A 311 25.96 9.27 -17.20
CA ARG A 311 26.37 8.10 -17.97
C ARG A 311 26.40 6.84 -17.13
N ARG A 312 26.85 6.94 -15.88
CA ARG A 312 26.81 5.80 -14.94
C ARG A 312 25.38 5.32 -14.67
N ARG A 313 24.40 6.23 -14.59
CA ARG A 313 23.00 5.92 -14.28
C ARG A 313 22.22 5.37 -15.46
N TYR A 314 22.42 5.95 -16.67
CA TYR A 314 21.61 5.68 -17.85
C TYR A 314 22.36 4.94 -18.97
N GLY A 315 23.65 4.65 -18.82
CA GLY A 315 24.46 3.94 -19.79
C GLY A 315 24.85 4.77 -21.03
N ALA A 316 24.31 5.99 -21.18
CA ALA A 316 24.50 6.86 -22.32
C ALA A 316 24.83 8.30 -21.88
N ALA A 317 25.48 9.07 -22.75
CA ALA A 317 25.77 10.48 -22.50
C ALA A 317 24.45 11.32 -22.61
N PRO A 318 24.34 12.46 -21.91
CA PRO A 318 23.19 13.36 -22.03
C PRO A 318 22.85 13.78 -23.47
N SER A 319 23.86 13.96 -24.32
CA SER A 319 23.69 14.28 -25.75
C SER A 319 23.08 13.13 -26.54
N GLU A 320 23.48 11.92 -26.25
CA GLU A 320 22.97 10.71 -26.91
C GLU A 320 21.48 10.46 -26.54
N VAL A 321 21.14 10.62 -25.26
CA VAL A 321 19.74 10.53 -24.80
C VAL A 321 18.86 11.59 -25.47
N ARG A 322 19.34 12.83 -25.58
CA ARG A 322 18.60 13.88 -26.29
C ARG A 322 18.40 13.54 -27.75
N ALA A 323 19.47 13.13 -28.47
CA ALA A 323 19.41 12.80 -29.89
C ALA A 323 18.39 11.69 -30.16
N ALA A 324 18.39 10.62 -29.31
CA ALA A 324 17.44 9.52 -29.42
C ALA A 324 15.99 9.99 -29.21
N ALA A 325 15.74 10.88 -28.24
CA ALA A 325 14.42 11.45 -28.00
C ALA A 325 13.92 12.32 -29.17
N THR A 326 14.83 13.08 -29.82
CA THR A 326 14.47 13.95 -30.97
C THR A 326 14.16 13.12 -32.23
N CYS A 327 14.87 12.01 -32.47
CA CYS A 327 14.62 11.13 -33.61
C CYS A 327 13.27 10.37 -33.47
N GLY A 328 12.85 10.01 -32.27
CA GLY A 328 11.58 9.33 -32.03
C GLY A 328 10.33 10.20 -32.21
N PHE A 329 10.47 11.51 -32.33
CA PHE A 329 9.36 12.47 -32.54
C PHE A 329 9.16 12.86 -34.00
N GLN A 330 10.08 12.46 -34.91
CA GLN A 330 10.01 12.76 -36.35
C GLN A 330 9.52 11.57 -37.19
N ALA A 331 9.24 10.43 -36.57
CA ALA A 331 8.65 9.23 -37.18
C ALA A 331 7.17 9.08 -36.73
#